data_0323da9bb1029157f06b5b0243df3dfc
#
_entry.id   0323da9bb1029157f06b5b0243df3dfc
#
_cell.length_a   1.000
_cell.length_b   1.000
_cell.length_c   1.000
_cell.angle_alpha   90.00
_cell.angle_beta   90.00
_cell.angle_gamma   90.00
#
_symmetry.space_group_name_H-M   'P 1'
#
loop_
_entity.id
_entity.type
_entity.pdbx_description
1 polymer ?
#
loop_
_entity_poly.entity_id
_entity_poly.type
_entity_poly.pdbx_seq_one_letter_code
_entity_poly.pdbx_strand_id
1 'polypeptide(L)'
;MDRSELRELLSVEGLRLLDALPRYESAGDVLRVVSELRAAGHPAALVAAVLSQSKLRARAEAKFGPFAASLLFTEAGLEQATRLSVAALHAGRFHRAGLGWIADLGCGIGADALAIAALELEVTAVERDEVTAALAAYNLAPWSNARVEHAAAETFDLAGVDGVFLDPARRDGVKRLKNPADWSPSLDFAFALAGRLPVGIKLGPGIDRDLIPPDAEAQWVSVDHEVVELGLWFGPLARPGVRRAALVVGEHGVAELVAESDSDDAATGSLGQYLYEPDGAVIRARLIGDLARRVHGRMLDPTIAYITADEALSTEFAAGFK
;
A
#
# COMPACT_ATOMS: atom_id res chain seq x y z
N MET A 1 18.03 10.49 -0.91
CA MET A 1 18.49 10.90 -2.27
C MET A 1 18.26 12.38 -2.42
N ASP A 2 19.26 13.14 -2.79
CA ASP A 2 19.12 14.56 -3.14
C ASP A 2 19.06 14.75 -4.67
N ARG A 3 18.87 16.03 -5.11
CA ARG A 3 18.79 16.35 -6.55
C ARG A 3 20.07 16.02 -7.34
N SER A 4 21.23 16.08 -6.69
CA SER A 4 22.50 15.78 -7.35
C SER A 4 22.64 14.28 -7.57
N GLU A 5 22.34 13.48 -6.56
CA GLU A 5 22.33 12.02 -6.63
C GLU A 5 21.30 11.53 -7.68
N LEU A 6 20.13 12.16 -7.72
CA LEU A 6 19.10 11.85 -8.72
C LEU A 6 19.60 12.12 -10.15
N ARG A 7 20.26 13.26 -10.39
CA ARG A 7 20.80 13.62 -11.70
C ARG A 7 21.87 12.63 -12.18
N GLU A 8 22.78 12.23 -11.29
CA GLU A 8 23.80 11.24 -11.59
C GLU A 8 23.14 9.89 -11.94
N LEU A 9 22.17 9.46 -11.15
CA LEU A 9 21.44 8.20 -11.36
C LEU A 9 20.68 8.18 -12.70
N LEU A 10 19.92 9.23 -13.01
CA LEU A 10 19.09 9.32 -14.22
C LEU A 10 19.91 9.66 -15.49
N SER A 11 21.24 9.83 -15.37
CA SER A 11 22.08 9.94 -16.54
C SER A 11 22.10 8.61 -17.33
N VAL A 12 22.40 8.71 -18.66
CA VAL A 12 22.53 7.50 -19.49
C VAL A 12 23.59 6.55 -18.94
N GLU A 13 24.67 7.11 -18.40
CA GLU A 13 25.74 6.32 -17.78
C GLU A 13 25.26 5.66 -16.48
N GLY A 14 24.55 6.41 -15.62
CA GLY A 14 24.02 5.91 -14.34
C GLY A 14 23.06 4.75 -14.53
N LEU A 15 22.10 4.87 -15.44
CA LEU A 15 21.13 3.81 -15.72
C LEU A 15 21.81 2.58 -16.33
N ARG A 16 22.73 2.77 -17.32
CA ARG A 16 23.50 1.65 -17.88
C ARG A 16 24.34 0.93 -16.84
N LEU A 17 24.97 1.69 -15.94
CA LEU A 17 25.78 1.13 -14.88
C LEU A 17 24.94 0.35 -13.87
N LEU A 18 23.77 0.90 -13.48
CA LEU A 18 22.82 0.22 -12.60
C LEU A 18 22.33 -1.11 -13.19
N ASP A 19 22.00 -1.13 -14.48
CA ASP A 19 21.51 -2.33 -15.17
C ASP A 19 22.63 -3.37 -15.39
N ALA A 20 23.89 -2.94 -15.45
CA ALA A 20 25.05 -3.83 -15.59
C ALA A 20 25.54 -4.42 -14.26
N LEU A 21 25.06 -3.89 -13.11
CA LEU A 21 25.46 -4.41 -11.81
C LEU A 21 24.90 -5.80 -11.56
N PRO A 22 25.70 -6.69 -10.94
CA PRO A 22 25.15 -7.93 -10.39
C PRO A 22 24.14 -7.59 -9.29
N ARG A 23 23.21 -8.51 -9.07
CA ARG A 23 22.26 -8.40 -7.96
C ARG A 23 23.03 -8.19 -6.63
N TYR A 24 22.53 -7.28 -5.81
CA TYR A 24 23.09 -7.07 -4.48
C TYR A 24 22.83 -8.31 -3.60
N GLU A 25 23.88 -8.95 -3.13
CA GLU A 25 23.78 -10.14 -2.27
C GLU A 25 24.31 -9.88 -0.87
N SER A 26 25.43 -9.16 -0.73
CA SER A 26 26.07 -8.93 0.55
C SER A 26 26.83 -7.60 0.63
N ALA A 27 27.09 -7.15 1.87
CA ALA A 27 27.92 -5.97 2.11
C ALA A 27 29.39 -6.20 1.67
N GLY A 28 29.87 -7.44 1.65
CA GLY A 28 31.24 -7.77 1.20
C GLY A 28 31.43 -7.54 -0.29
N ASP A 29 30.39 -7.83 -1.11
CA ASP A 29 30.43 -7.61 -2.55
C ASP A 29 30.45 -6.11 -2.90
N VAL A 30 29.85 -5.26 -2.06
CA VAL A 30 29.84 -3.81 -2.27
C VAL A 30 31.25 -3.23 -2.35
N LEU A 31 32.15 -3.62 -1.43
CA LEU A 31 33.51 -3.09 -1.43
C LEU A 31 34.29 -3.46 -2.70
N ARG A 32 34.12 -4.68 -3.20
CA ARG A 32 34.70 -5.13 -4.46
C ARG A 32 34.16 -4.32 -5.63
N VAL A 33 32.82 -4.20 -5.74
CA VAL A 33 32.16 -3.44 -6.80
C VAL A 33 32.55 -1.96 -6.77
N VAL A 34 32.61 -1.33 -5.58
CA VAL A 34 33.12 0.05 -5.43
C VAL A 34 34.52 0.18 -6.01
N SER A 35 35.43 -0.74 -5.64
CA SER A 35 36.82 -0.71 -6.11
C SER A 35 36.93 -0.86 -7.62
N GLU A 36 36.18 -1.79 -8.22
CA GLU A 36 36.13 -2.02 -9.65
C GLU A 36 35.61 -0.79 -10.42
N LEU A 37 34.47 -0.20 -9.97
CA LEU A 37 33.88 0.96 -10.62
C LEU A 37 34.76 2.21 -10.47
N ARG A 38 35.42 2.40 -9.32
CA ARG A 38 36.36 3.50 -9.12
C ARG A 38 37.61 3.33 -9.97
N ALA A 39 38.13 2.10 -10.11
CA ALA A 39 39.26 1.78 -10.99
C ALA A 39 38.91 1.98 -12.47
N ALA A 40 37.66 1.76 -12.86
CA ALA A 40 37.12 2.06 -14.20
C ALA A 40 36.96 3.57 -14.48
N GLY A 41 37.18 4.44 -13.48
CA GLY A 41 37.15 5.88 -13.62
C GLY A 41 35.80 6.54 -13.32
N HIS A 42 34.78 5.78 -12.87
CA HIS A 42 33.48 6.37 -12.55
C HIS A 42 33.54 7.34 -11.36
N PRO A 43 32.83 8.49 -11.39
CA PRO A 43 32.76 9.43 -10.30
C PRO A 43 32.22 8.81 -9.00
N ALA A 44 32.74 9.24 -7.84
CA ALA A 44 32.31 8.69 -6.55
C ALA A 44 30.80 8.86 -6.29
N ALA A 45 30.23 10.00 -6.67
CA ALA A 45 28.80 10.30 -6.53
C ALA A 45 27.93 9.34 -7.36
N LEU A 46 28.33 9.06 -8.60
CA LEU A 46 27.64 8.10 -9.47
C LEU A 46 27.70 6.69 -8.88
N VAL A 47 28.89 6.25 -8.44
CA VAL A 47 29.05 4.92 -7.83
C VAL A 47 28.17 4.77 -6.59
N ALA A 48 28.14 5.79 -5.72
CA ALA A 48 27.28 5.77 -4.52
C ALA A 48 25.79 5.70 -4.87
N ALA A 49 25.31 6.50 -5.84
CA ALA A 49 23.93 6.52 -6.26
C ALA A 49 23.48 5.17 -6.83
N VAL A 50 24.29 4.57 -7.72
CA VAL A 50 23.98 3.30 -8.37
C VAL A 50 23.97 2.14 -7.36
N LEU A 51 24.93 2.09 -6.43
CA LEU A 51 24.97 1.06 -5.38
C LEU A 51 23.82 1.21 -4.39
N SER A 52 23.45 2.43 -4.04
CA SER A 52 22.25 2.69 -3.24
C SER A 52 21.00 2.12 -3.91
N GLN A 53 20.84 2.33 -5.22
CA GLN A 53 19.70 1.78 -5.96
C GLN A 53 19.76 0.25 -6.05
N SER A 54 20.91 -0.34 -6.30
CA SER A 54 21.06 -1.80 -6.31
C SER A 54 20.60 -2.42 -4.98
N LYS A 55 21.00 -1.84 -3.85
CA LYS A 55 20.53 -2.25 -2.52
C LYS A 55 19.03 -2.06 -2.33
N LEU A 56 18.48 -0.92 -2.78
CA LEU A 56 17.04 -0.64 -2.67
C LEU A 56 16.23 -1.60 -3.54
N ARG A 57 16.67 -1.89 -4.76
CA ARG A 57 16.05 -2.88 -5.66
C ARG A 57 15.98 -4.26 -5.00
N ALA A 58 17.04 -4.73 -4.37
CA ALA A 58 17.06 -6.01 -3.65
C ALA A 58 16.05 -6.04 -2.49
N ARG A 59 15.96 -4.96 -1.69
CA ARG A 59 14.95 -4.84 -0.62
C ARG A 59 13.52 -4.74 -1.16
N ALA A 60 13.35 -4.12 -2.33
CA ALA A 60 12.06 -3.90 -2.95
C ALA A 60 11.40 -5.19 -3.44
N GLU A 61 12.15 -6.26 -3.65
CA GLU A 61 11.60 -7.55 -4.12
C GLU A 61 10.48 -8.07 -3.24
N ALA A 62 10.53 -7.85 -1.92
CA ALA A 62 9.47 -8.24 -0.99
C ALA A 62 8.12 -7.52 -1.25
N LYS A 63 8.14 -6.34 -1.89
CA LYS A 63 6.93 -5.56 -2.20
C LYS A 63 6.56 -5.58 -3.68
N PHE A 64 7.55 -5.65 -4.56
CA PHE A 64 7.40 -5.45 -6.00
C PHE A 64 7.73 -6.70 -6.82
N GLY A 65 8.20 -7.77 -6.17
CA GLY A 65 8.62 -8.99 -6.88
C GLY A 65 9.63 -8.69 -7.98
N PRO A 66 9.50 -9.32 -9.17
CA PRO A 66 10.42 -9.11 -10.31
C PRO A 66 10.46 -7.66 -10.82
N PHE A 67 9.40 -6.87 -10.62
CA PHE A 67 9.37 -5.47 -11.04
C PHE A 67 10.40 -4.60 -10.32
N ALA A 68 10.83 -4.99 -9.11
CA ALA A 68 11.84 -4.27 -8.35
C ALA A 68 13.11 -3.99 -9.15
N ALA A 69 13.50 -4.88 -10.06
CA ALA A 69 14.70 -4.74 -10.87
C ALA A 69 14.64 -3.58 -11.89
N SER A 70 13.44 -3.15 -12.29
CA SER A 70 13.25 -2.08 -13.28
C SER A 70 12.85 -0.74 -12.67
N LEU A 71 12.55 -0.70 -11.37
CA LEU A 71 12.10 0.50 -10.67
C LEU A 71 13.23 1.23 -9.96
N LEU A 72 13.00 2.51 -9.64
CA LEU A 72 13.87 3.34 -8.83
C LEU A 72 13.17 3.74 -7.53
N PHE A 73 13.97 3.88 -6.46
CA PHE A 73 13.45 4.07 -5.11
C PHE A 73 14.21 5.15 -4.33
N THR A 74 13.53 5.82 -3.42
CA THR A 74 14.15 6.38 -2.22
C THR A 74 13.94 5.43 -1.05
N GLU A 75 14.73 5.54 0.03
CA GLU A 75 14.50 4.77 1.27
C GLU A 75 13.07 4.98 1.78
N ALA A 76 12.65 6.24 1.93
CA ALA A 76 11.33 6.60 2.41
C ALA A 76 10.22 6.14 1.44
N GLY A 77 10.43 6.32 0.11
CA GLY A 77 9.50 5.89 -0.91
C GLY A 77 9.29 4.38 -0.89
N LEU A 78 10.36 3.59 -0.77
CA LEU A 78 10.23 2.13 -0.66
C LEU A 78 9.52 1.69 0.63
N GLU A 79 9.86 2.34 1.77
CA GLU A 79 9.21 2.03 3.05
C GLU A 79 7.70 2.25 3.00
N GLN A 80 7.26 3.37 2.40
CA GLN A 80 5.87 3.80 2.36
C GLN A 80 5.07 3.22 1.19
N ALA A 81 5.73 2.76 0.12
CA ALA A 81 5.06 2.22 -1.05
C ALA A 81 4.15 1.04 -0.74
N THR A 82 3.00 1.03 -1.37
CA THR A 82 2.06 -0.10 -1.38
C THR A 82 2.71 -1.33 -2.02
N ARG A 83 2.50 -2.51 -1.46
CA ARG A 83 2.88 -3.78 -2.11
C ARG A 83 2.09 -3.94 -3.41
N LEU A 84 2.72 -4.39 -4.50
CA LEU A 84 2.04 -4.50 -5.80
C LEU A 84 0.81 -5.40 -5.76
N SER A 85 0.81 -6.45 -4.95
CA SER A 85 -0.36 -7.32 -4.76
C SER A 85 -1.56 -6.56 -4.20
N VAL A 86 -1.33 -5.61 -3.29
CA VAL A 86 -2.37 -4.76 -2.71
C VAL A 86 -2.76 -3.63 -3.66
N ALA A 87 -1.78 -2.98 -4.31
CA ALA A 87 -2.02 -1.96 -5.34
C ALA A 87 -2.90 -2.48 -6.49
N ALA A 88 -2.68 -3.74 -6.90
CA ALA A 88 -3.53 -4.40 -7.90
C ALA A 88 -5.00 -4.56 -7.44
N LEU A 89 -5.23 -4.78 -6.13
CA LEU A 89 -6.58 -4.84 -5.57
C LEU A 89 -7.25 -3.46 -5.54
N HIS A 90 -6.48 -2.39 -5.25
CA HIS A 90 -6.94 -1.00 -5.35
C HIS A 90 -7.34 -0.68 -6.79
N ALA A 91 -6.44 -0.89 -7.74
CA ALA A 91 -6.69 -0.66 -9.16
C ALA A 91 -7.92 -1.44 -9.67
N GLY A 92 -8.07 -2.70 -9.22
CA GLY A 92 -9.23 -3.52 -9.52
C GLY A 92 -10.55 -2.94 -9.04
N ARG A 93 -10.57 -2.12 -7.98
CA ARG A 93 -11.81 -1.43 -7.56
C ARG A 93 -12.24 -0.36 -8.55
N PHE A 94 -11.31 0.46 -9.00
CA PHE A 94 -11.58 1.49 -10.02
C PHE A 94 -12.04 0.85 -11.34
N HIS A 95 -11.35 -0.20 -11.78
CA HIS A 95 -11.70 -0.93 -12.99
C HIS A 95 -13.12 -1.53 -12.92
N ARG A 96 -13.48 -2.20 -11.80
CA ARG A 96 -14.83 -2.77 -11.61
C ARG A 96 -15.91 -1.72 -11.50
N ALA A 97 -15.59 -0.52 -11.03
CA ALA A 97 -16.52 0.61 -11.01
C ALA A 97 -16.72 1.27 -12.38
N GLY A 98 -15.99 0.83 -13.41
CA GLY A 98 -16.09 1.35 -14.78
C GLY A 98 -15.51 2.76 -14.95
N LEU A 99 -14.56 3.15 -14.08
CA LEU A 99 -13.91 4.46 -14.15
C LEU A 99 -12.75 4.40 -15.14
N GLY A 100 -12.60 5.41 -15.98
CA GLY A 100 -11.62 5.42 -17.06
C GLY A 100 -10.33 6.19 -16.74
N TRP A 101 -10.45 7.34 -16.06
CA TRP A 101 -9.32 8.20 -15.72
C TRP A 101 -9.24 8.45 -14.22
N ILE A 102 -8.12 8.06 -13.61
CA ILE A 102 -7.87 8.11 -12.17
C ILE A 102 -6.75 9.13 -11.87
N ALA A 103 -6.95 9.99 -10.88
CA ALA A 103 -5.91 10.79 -10.28
C ALA A 103 -5.37 10.09 -9.01
N ASP A 104 -4.08 9.77 -8.99
CA ASP A 104 -3.37 9.26 -7.80
C ASP A 104 -2.67 10.43 -7.11
N LEU A 105 -3.31 10.96 -6.07
CA LEU A 105 -2.87 12.18 -5.37
C LEU A 105 -1.98 11.85 -4.16
N GLY A 106 -0.70 12.19 -4.28
CA GLY A 106 0.34 11.76 -3.35
C GLY A 106 0.90 10.39 -3.73
N CYS A 107 1.16 10.20 -5.03
CA CYS A 107 1.53 8.90 -5.61
C CYS A 107 2.85 8.32 -5.09
N GLY A 108 3.67 9.13 -4.41
CA GLY A 108 5.01 8.69 -4.00
C GLY A 108 5.84 8.24 -5.20
N ILE A 109 6.41 7.05 -5.14
CA ILE A 109 7.19 6.47 -6.25
C ILE A 109 6.32 5.82 -7.34
N GLY A 110 4.98 5.91 -7.25
CA GLY A 110 4.04 5.48 -8.28
C GLY A 110 3.58 4.03 -8.20
N ALA A 111 3.58 3.39 -7.02
CA ALA A 111 3.21 1.97 -6.89
C ALA A 111 1.73 1.70 -7.24
N ASP A 112 0.81 2.51 -6.73
CA ASP A 112 -0.63 2.39 -7.03
C ASP A 112 -0.93 2.85 -8.46
N ALA A 113 -0.31 3.95 -8.91
CA ALA A 113 -0.42 4.43 -10.29
C ALA A 113 0.05 3.36 -11.31
N LEU A 114 1.13 2.61 -11.01
CA LEU A 114 1.61 1.51 -11.83
C LEU A 114 0.55 0.40 -11.96
N ALA A 115 -0.08 0.02 -10.84
CA ALA A 115 -1.12 -0.99 -10.85
C ALA A 115 -2.39 -0.52 -11.60
N ILE A 116 -2.75 0.76 -11.49
CA ILE A 116 -3.85 1.38 -12.23
C ILE A 116 -3.56 1.35 -13.73
N ALA A 117 -2.35 1.78 -14.14
CA ALA A 117 -1.92 1.74 -15.54
C ALA A 117 -1.90 0.33 -16.12
N ALA A 118 -1.50 -0.67 -15.32
CA ALA A 118 -1.45 -2.08 -15.74
C ALA A 118 -2.83 -2.68 -16.04
N LEU A 119 -3.91 -2.08 -15.52
CA LEU A 119 -5.30 -2.43 -15.86
C LEU A 119 -5.86 -1.60 -17.04
N GLU A 120 -4.99 -0.95 -17.81
CA GLU A 120 -5.34 -0.13 -18.98
C GLU A 120 -6.22 1.10 -18.65
N LEU A 121 -6.23 1.55 -17.37
CA LEU A 121 -6.86 2.80 -16.97
C LEU A 121 -5.91 3.96 -17.20
N GLU A 122 -6.44 5.11 -17.64
CA GLU A 122 -5.67 6.35 -17.66
C GLU A 122 -5.34 6.78 -16.22
N VAL A 123 -4.08 7.12 -15.94
CA VAL A 123 -3.70 7.58 -14.61
C VAL A 123 -2.84 8.84 -14.66
N THR A 124 -3.19 9.81 -13.83
CA THR A 124 -2.34 10.96 -13.53
C THR A 124 -1.85 10.83 -12.10
N ALA A 125 -0.56 10.55 -11.96
CA ALA A 125 0.12 10.45 -10.68
C ALA A 125 0.64 11.84 -10.27
N VAL A 126 0.21 12.35 -9.13
CA VAL A 126 0.53 13.69 -8.64
C VAL A 126 1.42 13.57 -7.40
N GLU A 127 2.61 14.19 -7.44
CA GLU A 127 3.56 14.16 -6.34
C GLU A 127 4.18 15.54 -6.12
N ARG A 128 4.22 16.00 -4.87
CA ARG A 128 4.71 17.33 -4.51
C ARG A 128 6.22 17.42 -4.35
N ASP A 129 6.88 16.31 -4.01
CA ASP A 129 8.34 16.27 -3.88
C ASP A 129 8.97 16.03 -5.25
N GLU A 130 9.83 16.96 -5.68
CA GLU A 130 10.45 16.94 -7.01
C GLU A 130 11.26 15.67 -7.28
N VAL A 131 12.01 15.20 -6.29
CA VAL A 131 12.85 13.98 -6.42
C VAL A 131 11.97 12.75 -6.57
N THR A 132 10.94 12.65 -5.73
CA THR A 132 10.00 11.53 -5.75
C THR A 132 9.16 11.53 -7.04
N ALA A 133 8.70 12.71 -7.51
CA ALA A 133 7.98 12.84 -8.77
C ALA A 133 8.84 12.41 -9.98
N ALA A 134 10.13 12.76 -9.99
CA ALA A 134 11.04 12.31 -11.06
C ALA A 134 11.27 10.79 -11.04
N LEU A 135 11.32 10.17 -9.86
CA LEU A 135 11.37 8.71 -9.74
C LEU A 135 10.07 8.06 -10.20
N ALA A 136 8.91 8.62 -9.82
CA ALA A 136 7.62 8.15 -10.30
C ALA A 136 7.53 8.25 -11.84
N ALA A 137 8.00 9.35 -12.42
CA ALA A 137 8.05 9.54 -13.88
C ALA A 137 8.91 8.47 -14.57
N TYR A 138 10.06 8.12 -13.99
CA TYR A 138 10.88 7.02 -14.50
C TYR A 138 10.15 5.67 -14.37
N ASN A 139 9.56 5.39 -13.21
CA ASN A 139 8.88 4.13 -12.93
C ASN A 139 7.65 3.90 -13.82
N LEU A 140 6.94 4.98 -14.17
CA LEU A 140 5.74 4.95 -15.00
C LEU A 140 6.03 5.13 -16.50
N ALA A 141 7.26 5.48 -16.90
CA ALA A 141 7.62 5.73 -18.30
C ALA A 141 7.28 4.59 -19.29
N PRO A 142 7.29 3.29 -18.90
CA PRO A 142 6.87 2.21 -19.79
C PRO A 142 5.36 2.20 -20.11
N TRP A 143 4.53 2.94 -19.37
CA TRP A 143 3.08 2.92 -19.49
C TRP A 143 2.59 4.18 -20.22
N SER A 144 2.11 4.04 -21.45
CA SER A 144 1.65 5.17 -22.29
C SER A 144 0.36 5.83 -21.77
N ASN A 145 -0.40 5.13 -20.93
CA ASN A 145 -1.61 5.60 -20.24
C ASN A 145 -1.34 6.18 -18.84
N ALA A 146 -0.07 6.36 -18.47
CA ALA A 146 0.31 6.98 -17.20
C ALA A 146 1.09 8.28 -17.45
N ARG A 147 0.82 9.30 -16.66
CA ARG A 147 1.59 10.53 -16.62
C ARG A 147 1.83 10.98 -15.19
N VAL A 148 2.92 11.70 -14.97
CA VAL A 148 3.27 12.24 -13.65
C VAL A 148 3.26 13.77 -13.70
N GLU A 149 2.67 14.37 -12.69
CA GLU A 149 2.67 15.83 -12.49
C GLU A 149 3.33 16.17 -11.15
N HIS A 150 4.34 17.03 -11.23
CA HIS A 150 4.97 17.60 -10.05
C HIS A 150 4.11 18.76 -9.52
N ALA A 151 3.18 18.45 -8.63
CA ALA A 151 2.23 19.40 -8.05
C ALA A 151 1.79 18.98 -6.65
N ALA A 152 1.19 19.91 -5.91
CA ALA A 152 0.47 19.55 -4.69
C ALA A 152 -0.92 19.01 -5.05
N ALA A 153 -1.38 17.99 -4.33
CA ALA A 153 -2.70 17.37 -4.51
C ALA A 153 -3.85 18.39 -4.47
N GLU A 154 -3.74 19.38 -3.57
CA GLU A 154 -4.73 20.41 -3.33
C GLU A 154 -4.89 21.42 -4.48
N THR A 155 -3.87 21.51 -5.35
CA THR A 155 -3.84 22.46 -6.48
C THR A 155 -4.00 21.79 -7.84
N PHE A 156 -4.07 20.46 -7.87
CA PHE A 156 -4.27 19.71 -9.10
C PHE A 156 -5.69 19.90 -9.63
N ASP A 157 -5.82 20.14 -10.94
CA ASP A 157 -7.12 20.28 -11.60
C ASP A 157 -7.74 18.90 -11.84
N LEU A 158 -8.87 18.65 -11.20
CA LEU A 158 -9.63 17.40 -11.30
C LEU A 158 -10.69 17.41 -12.41
N ALA A 159 -10.70 18.41 -13.29
CA ALA A 159 -11.67 18.47 -14.39
C ALA A 159 -11.51 17.27 -15.33
N GLY A 160 -12.57 16.48 -15.48
CA GLY A 160 -12.61 15.27 -16.31
C GLY A 160 -12.08 14.00 -15.66
N VAL A 161 -11.55 14.07 -14.43
CA VAL A 161 -11.15 12.88 -13.65
C VAL A 161 -12.38 12.11 -13.20
N ASP A 162 -12.40 10.80 -13.42
CA ASP A 162 -13.52 9.92 -13.05
C ASP A 162 -13.43 9.43 -11.60
N GLY A 163 -12.21 9.29 -11.06
CA GLY A 163 -11.99 8.83 -9.69
C GLY A 163 -10.64 9.25 -9.13
N VAL A 164 -10.55 9.26 -7.81
CA VAL A 164 -9.34 9.71 -7.10
C VAL A 164 -8.88 8.64 -6.13
N PHE A 165 -7.58 8.37 -6.12
CA PHE A 165 -6.90 7.63 -5.07
C PHE A 165 -6.00 8.57 -4.28
N LEU A 166 -5.97 8.44 -2.96
CA LEU A 166 -5.13 9.24 -2.07
C LEU A 166 -4.38 8.36 -1.08
N ASP A 167 -3.11 8.66 -0.90
CA ASP A 167 -2.29 8.11 0.19
C ASP A 167 -1.69 9.27 1.03
N PRO A 168 -2.47 9.84 1.98
CA PRO A 168 -2.03 10.97 2.78
C PRO A 168 -0.76 10.68 3.56
N ALA A 169 0.33 11.40 3.27
CA ALA A 169 1.59 11.27 3.98
C ALA A 169 1.42 11.75 5.44
N ARG A 170 1.69 10.83 6.40
CA ARG A 170 1.58 11.07 7.84
C ARG A 170 2.90 11.44 8.49
N ARG A 171 3.91 11.77 7.69
CA ARG A 171 5.25 12.14 8.16
C ARG A 171 5.68 13.46 7.52
N ASP A 172 6.30 14.30 8.34
CA ASP A 172 7.09 15.43 7.89
C ASP A 172 8.57 15.07 8.16
N GLY A 173 9.24 14.60 7.12
CA GLY A 173 10.55 13.96 7.25
C GLY A 173 10.51 12.74 8.19
N VAL A 174 11.22 12.81 9.32
CA VAL A 174 11.32 11.71 10.30
C VAL A 174 10.15 11.72 11.29
N LYS A 175 9.48 12.87 11.49
CA LYS A 175 8.45 13.04 12.52
C LYS A 175 7.09 12.53 12.03
N ARG A 176 6.48 11.61 12.80
CA ARG A 176 5.11 11.19 12.57
C ARG A 176 4.13 12.27 13.03
N LEU A 177 3.26 12.70 12.13
CA LEU A 177 2.19 13.65 12.42
C LEU A 177 1.01 12.92 13.07
N LYS A 178 0.58 13.40 14.23
CA LYS A 178 -0.52 12.79 15.00
C LYS A 178 -1.87 13.33 14.58
N ASN A 179 -1.94 14.63 14.24
CA ASN A 179 -3.17 15.27 13.83
C ASN A 179 -3.42 15.07 12.32
N PRO A 180 -4.54 14.48 11.90
CA PRO A 180 -4.86 14.26 10.49
C PRO A 180 -4.99 15.54 9.65
N ALA A 181 -5.25 16.68 10.27
CA ALA A 181 -5.27 17.98 9.61
C ALA A 181 -3.87 18.42 9.12
N ASP A 182 -2.81 17.89 9.74
CA ASP A 182 -1.41 18.21 9.37
C ASP A 182 -0.85 17.25 8.30
N TRP A 183 -1.62 16.24 7.88
CA TRP A 183 -1.19 15.30 6.84
C TRP A 183 -1.19 15.98 5.46
N SER A 184 -0.53 15.38 4.48
CA SER A 184 -0.47 15.91 3.14
C SER A 184 -0.80 14.83 2.09
N PRO A 185 -1.92 15.01 1.35
CA PRO A 185 -2.99 16.00 1.62
C PRO A 185 -3.67 15.74 2.98
N SER A 186 -4.38 16.76 3.51
CA SER A 186 -5.10 16.61 4.78
C SER A 186 -6.27 15.63 4.64
N LEU A 187 -6.67 15.01 5.76
CA LEU A 187 -7.81 14.11 5.74
C LEU A 187 -9.12 14.84 5.43
N ASP A 188 -9.26 16.11 5.87
CA ASP A 188 -10.41 16.96 5.53
C ASP A 188 -10.52 17.20 4.02
N PHE A 189 -9.39 17.44 3.35
CA PHE A 189 -9.36 17.57 1.89
C PHE A 189 -9.80 16.26 1.22
N ALA A 190 -9.30 15.12 1.66
CA ALA A 190 -9.67 13.82 1.12
C ALA A 190 -11.17 13.53 1.27
N PHE A 191 -11.77 13.83 2.44
CA PHE A 191 -13.21 13.67 2.65
C PHE A 191 -14.06 14.67 1.86
N ALA A 192 -13.58 15.90 1.69
CA ALA A 192 -14.26 16.88 0.81
C ALA A 192 -14.30 16.42 -0.65
N LEU A 193 -13.28 15.71 -1.14
CA LEU A 193 -13.29 15.09 -2.46
C LEU A 193 -14.30 13.93 -2.52
N ALA A 194 -14.37 13.09 -1.49
CA ALA A 194 -15.30 11.97 -1.42
C ALA A 194 -16.77 12.37 -1.53
N GLY A 195 -17.11 13.61 -1.14
CA GLY A 195 -18.44 14.18 -1.35
C GLY A 195 -18.78 14.56 -2.81
N ARG A 196 -17.81 14.48 -3.73
CA ARG A 196 -17.99 14.96 -5.12
C ARG A 196 -17.57 13.96 -6.19
N LEU A 197 -16.64 13.08 -5.89
CA LEU A 197 -16.05 12.10 -6.80
C LEU A 197 -15.98 10.72 -6.15
N PRO A 198 -15.86 9.66 -6.93
CA PRO A 198 -15.43 8.35 -6.45
C PRO A 198 -14.03 8.44 -5.84
N VAL A 199 -13.88 8.11 -4.57
CA VAL A 199 -12.60 8.26 -3.87
C VAL A 199 -12.21 6.98 -3.13
N GLY A 200 -10.95 6.56 -3.31
CA GLY A 200 -10.26 5.61 -2.46
C GLY A 200 -9.21 6.32 -1.61
N ILE A 201 -9.16 6.07 -0.32
CA ILE A 201 -8.16 6.67 0.59
C ILE A 201 -7.43 5.55 1.31
N LYS A 202 -6.10 5.48 1.14
CA LYS A 202 -5.25 4.57 1.90
C LYS A 202 -4.78 5.23 3.20
N LEU A 203 -5.03 4.57 4.31
CA LEU A 203 -4.67 5.05 5.64
C LEU A 203 -3.87 3.98 6.38
N GLY A 204 -3.16 4.39 7.41
CA GLY A 204 -2.56 3.42 8.30
C GLY A 204 -3.59 2.65 9.12
N PRO A 205 -3.36 1.35 9.36
CA PRO A 205 -4.37 0.48 9.95
C PRO A 205 -4.78 0.82 11.38
N GLY A 206 -4.00 1.65 12.07
CA GLY A 206 -4.27 2.09 13.45
C GLY A 206 -4.85 3.50 13.55
N ILE A 207 -5.57 3.97 12.54
CA ILE A 207 -6.32 5.23 12.64
C ILE A 207 -7.42 5.12 13.70
N ASP A 208 -7.76 6.24 14.31
CA ASP A 208 -8.92 6.32 15.20
C ASP A 208 -10.19 6.05 14.38
N ARG A 209 -10.97 5.09 14.83
CA ARG A 209 -12.19 4.64 14.15
C ARG A 209 -13.28 5.71 14.10
N ASP A 210 -13.29 6.62 15.07
CA ASP A 210 -14.25 7.73 15.12
C ASP A 210 -14.04 8.73 13.97
N LEU A 211 -12.88 8.68 13.32
CA LEU A 211 -12.60 9.46 12.12
C LEU A 211 -13.13 8.82 10.82
N ILE A 212 -13.65 7.59 10.87
CA ILE A 212 -14.17 6.89 9.69
C ILE A 212 -15.59 7.38 9.40
N PRO A 213 -15.83 8.02 8.22
CA PRO A 213 -17.18 8.47 7.88
C PRO A 213 -18.17 7.28 7.80
N PRO A 214 -19.44 7.48 8.21
CA PRO A 214 -20.42 6.41 8.29
C PRO A 214 -20.85 5.88 6.91
N ASP A 215 -20.62 6.62 5.84
CA ASP A 215 -20.91 6.25 4.44
C ASP A 215 -19.74 5.54 3.77
N ALA A 216 -18.57 5.51 4.40
CA ALA A 216 -17.41 4.80 3.88
C ALA A 216 -17.53 3.28 4.05
N GLU A 217 -17.09 2.52 3.05
CA GLU A 217 -16.65 1.14 3.26
C GLU A 217 -15.23 1.18 3.81
N ALA A 218 -15.02 0.64 5.01
CA ALA A 218 -13.72 0.54 5.67
C ALA A 218 -13.17 -0.88 5.54
N GLN A 219 -12.07 -1.04 4.81
CA GLN A 219 -11.43 -2.33 4.51
C GLN A 219 -10.03 -2.39 5.11
N TRP A 220 -9.83 -3.18 6.16
CA TRP A 220 -8.50 -3.50 6.67
C TRP A 220 -7.88 -4.60 5.85
N VAL A 221 -6.61 -4.40 5.46
CA VAL A 221 -5.86 -5.34 4.62
C VAL A 221 -4.71 -5.90 5.43
N SER A 222 -4.58 -7.22 5.46
CA SER A 222 -3.40 -7.91 5.93
C SER A 222 -2.71 -8.67 4.79
N VAL A 223 -1.39 -8.74 4.86
CA VAL A 223 -0.55 -9.53 3.97
C VAL A 223 0.35 -10.38 4.84
N ASP A 224 0.30 -11.71 4.66
CA ASP A 224 1.07 -12.66 5.45
C ASP A 224 0.90 -12.41 6.97
N HIS A 225 -0.34 -12.21 7.41
CA HIS A 225 -0.76 -11.92 8.79
C HIS A 225 -0.33 -10.55 9.36
N GLU A 226 0.35 -9.71 8.58
CA GLU A 226 0.66 -8.33 8.95
C GLU A 226 -0.43 -7.39 8.44
N VAL A 227 -1.08 -6.62 9.32
CA VAL A 227 -2.05 -5.60 8.89
C VAL A 227 -1.30 -4.40 8.33
N VAL A 228 -1.40 -4.20 7.03
CA VAL A 228 -0.58 -3.22 6.30
C VAL A 228 -1.27 -1.87 6.14
N GLU A 229 -2.61 -1.85 6.00
CA GLU A 229 -3.36 -0.63 5.73
C GLU A 229 -4.85 -0.73 6.10
N LEU A 230 -5.51 0.43 6.03
CA LEU A 230 -6.95 0.61 5.95
C LEU A 230 -7.28 1.35 4.65
N GLY A 231 -8.04 0.75 3.76
CA GLY A 231 -8.68 1.40 2.63
C GLY A 231 -10.05 1.97 3.01
N LEU A 232 -10.30 3.25 2.75
CA LEU A 232 -11.63 3.84 2.79
C LEU A 232 -12.14 4.06 1.36
N TRP A 233 -13.34 3.56 1.08
CA TRP A 233 -13.92 3.59 -0.25
C TRP A 233 -15.25 4.34 -0.24
N PHE A 234 -15.44 5.23 -1.22
CA PHE A 234 -16.59 6.11 -1.31
C PHE A 234 -17.25 6.08 -2.69
N GLY A 235 -18.53 6.42 -2.74
CA GLY A 235 -19.30 6.44 -3.97
C GLY A 235 -19.38 5.05 -4.61
N PRO A 236 -19.21 4.92 -5.93
CA PRO A 236 -19.29 3.62 -6.64
C PRO A 236 -18.13 2.67 -6.30
N LEU A 237 -17.09 3.14 -5.61
CA LEU A 237 -16.01 2.29 -5.11
C LEU A 237 -16.40 1.56 -3.83
N ALA A 238 -17.35 2.08 -3.05
CA ALA A 238 -17.93 1.40 -1.90
C ALA A 238 -18.99 0.39 -2.38
N ARG A 239 -18.91 -0.83 -1.84
CA ARG A 239 -19.88 -1.89 -2.20
C ARG A 239 -21.20 -1.68 -1.46
N PRO A 240 -22.35 -1.86 -2.14
CA PRO A 240 -23.65 -1.80 -1.47
C PRO A 240 -23.73 -2.79 -0.30
N GLY A 241 -24.19 -2.32 0.87
CA GLY A 241 -24.34 -3.18 2.05
C GLY A 241 -23.02 -3.54 2.76
N VAL A 242 -21.87 -3.06 2.32
CA VAL A 242 -20.59 -3.32 2.98
C VAL A 242 -20.08 -2.05 3.68
N ARG A 243 -19.93 -2.12 4.99
CA ARG A 243 -19.33 -1.05 5.79
C ARG A 243 -18.03 -1.46 6.46
N ARG A 244 -17.85 -2.77 6.67
CA ARG A 244 -16.65 -3.35 7.27
C ARG A 244 -16.15 -4.49 6.40
N ALA A 245 -14.84 -4.52 6.17
CA ALA A 245 -14.20 -5.59 5.44
C ALA A 245 -12.83 -5.91 6.05
N ALA A 246 -12.52 -7.19 6.12
CA ALA A 246 -11.20 -7.71 6.43
C ALA A 246 -10.70 -8.50 5.22
N LEU A 247 -9.71 -7.97 4.53
CA LEU A 247 -9.08 -8.56 3.36
C LEU A 247 -7.76 -9.20 3.78
N VAL A 248 -7.65 -10.50 3.60
CA VAL A 248 -6.45 -11.29 3.93
C VAL A 248 -5.80 -11.76 2.64
N VAL A 249 -4.54 -11.38 2.46
CA VAL A 249 -3.70 -11.79 1.33
C VAL A 249 -2.61 -12.70 1.85
N GLY A 250 -2.55 -13.93 1.39
CA GLY A 250 -1.59 -14.94 1.83
C GLY A 250 -1.16 -15.86 0.70
N GLU A 251 -0.37 -16.88 1.01
CA GLU A 251 0.16 -17.85 0.04
C GLU A 251 -0.95 -18.57 -0.77
N HIS A 252 -2.13 -18.74 -0.18
CA HIS A 252 -3.25 -19.44 -0.82
C HIS A 252 -4.18 -18.51 -1.60
N GLY A 253 -3.82 -17.23 -1.74
CA GLY A 253 -4.59 -16.25 -2.47
C GLY A 253 -5.17 -15.14 -1.60
N VAL A 254 -6.34 -14.64 -2.01
CA VAL A 254 -7.02 -13.51 -1.37
C VAL A 254 -8.36 -13.98 -0.84
N ALA A 255 -8.63 -13.73 0.45
CA ALA A 255 -9.92 -13.99 1.08
C ALA A 255 -10.46 -12.71 1.73
N GLU A 256 -11.76 -12.56 1.77
CA GLU A 256 -12.38 -11.37 2.35
C GLU A 256 -13.60 -11.73 3.20
N LEU A 257 -13.67 -11.16 4.40
CA LEU A 257 -14.81 -11.17 5.28
C LEU A 257 -15.45 -9.78 5.29
N VAL A 258 -16.76 -9.71 5.04
CA VAL A 258 -17.49 -8.42 4.90
C VAL A 258 -18.74 -8.41 5.75
N ALA A 259 -19.13 -7.20 6.19
CA ALA A 259 -20.38 -6.99 6.92
C ALA A 259 -20.93 -5.57 6.71
N GLU A 260 -22.22 -5.40 7.01
CA GLU A 260 -22.92 -4.11 6.96
C GLU A 260 -22.62 -3.22 8.18
N SER A 261 -22.08 -3.80 9.25
CA SER A 261 -21.74 -3.11 10.49
C SER A 261 -20.64 -3.84 11.23
N ASP A 262 -20.20 -3.30 12.35
CA ASP A 262 -19.41 -4.03 13.35
C ASP A 262 -20.19 -5.29 13.76
N SER A 263 -19.52 -6.41 13.87
CA SER A 263 -20.11 -7.69 14.31
C SER A 263 -20.58 -7.63 15.75
N ASP A 264 -21.72 -8.20 16.03
CA ASP A 264 -22.09 -8.49 17.41
C ASP A 264 -21.09 -9.51 18.00
N ASP A 265 -20.72 -9.31 19.26
CA ASP A 265 -19.83 -10.23 19.95
C ASP A 265 -20.43 -11.63 19.99
N ALA A 266 -19.61 -12.65 19.74
CA ALA A 266 -20.02 -14.03 19.93
C ALA A 266 -20.10 -14.33 21.43
N ALA A 267 -20.96 -15.31 21.78
CA ALA A 267 -21.07 -15.77 23.16
C ALA A 267 -19.70 -16.26 23.67
N THR A 268 -19.41 -15.99 24.94
CA THR A 268 -18.25 -16.55 25.63
C THR A 268 -18.54 -17.94 26.15
N GLY A 269 -17.50 -18.78 26.26
CA GLY A 269 -17.65 -20.14 26.79
C GLY A 269 -16.33 -20.79 27.15
N SER A 270 -16.40 -22.01 27.64
CA SER A 270 -15.22 -22.80 28.03
C SER A 270 -14.35 -23.13 26.81
N LEU A 271 -13.06 -23.33 27.06
CA LEU A 271 -12.09 -23.78 26.05
C LEU A 271 -12.57 -25.11 25.42
N GLY A 272 -12.63 -25.14 24.10
CA GLY A 272 -12.89 -26.31 23.28
C GLY A 272 -11.60 -27.00 22.86
N GLN A 273 -11.70 -27.93 21.89
CA GLN A 273 -10.55 -28.68 21.39
C GLN A 273 -9.63 -27.89 20.47
N TYR A 274 -10.15 -26.83 19.87
CA TYR A 274 -9.43 -25.98 18.89
C TYR A 274 -9.47 -24.51 19.31
N LEU A 275 -8.34 -23.85 19.11
CA LEU A 275 -8.18 -22.44 19.37
C LEU A 275 -7.88 -21.73 18.05
N TYR A 276 -8.48 -20.56 17.83
CA TYR A 276 -8.25 -19.72 16.66
C TYR A 276 -7.77 -18.35 17.11
N GLU A 277 -6.66 -17.90 16.54
CA GLU A 277 -6.16 -16.55 16.63
C GLU A 277 -6.58 -15.79 15.38
N PRO A 278 -7.58 -14.89 15.44
CA PRO A 278 -8.05 -14.15 14.29
C PRO A 278 -6.95 -13.27 13.69
N ASP A 279 -6.94 -13.15 12.35
CA ASP A 279 -6.08 -12.22 11.66
C ASP A 279 -6.32 -10.79 12.14
N GLY A 280 -5.25 -9.99 12.18
CA GLY A 280 -5.32 -8.60 12.65
C GLY A 280 -6.30 -7.73 11.86
N ALA A 281 -6.53 -8.02 10.57
CA ALA A 281 -7.53 -7.31 9.76
C ALA A 281 -8.95 -7.60 10.27
N VAL A 282 -9.26 -8.84 10.65
CA VAL A 282 -10.57 -9.24 11.23
C VAL A 282 -10.81 -8.53 12.55
N ILE A 283 -9.77 -8.49 13.41
CA ILE A 283 -9.85 -7.81 14.71
C ILE A 283 -10.12 -6.32 14.52
N ARG A 284 -9.37 -5.65 13.63
CA ARG A 284 -9.50 -4.22 13.38
C ARG A 284 -10.80 -3.87 12.67
N ALA A 285 -11.29 -4.73 11.79
CA ALA A 285 -12.59 -4.57 11.14
C ALA A 285 -13.77 -4.81 12.08
N ARG A 286 -13.53 -5.29 13.33
CA ARG A 286 -14.59 -5.68 14.27
C ARG A 286 -15.48 -6.81 13.74
N LEU A 287 -14.89 -7.82 13.10
CA LEU A 287 -15.59 -8.96 12.51
C LEU A 287 -15.32 -10.29 13.25
N ILE A 288 -14.87 -10.22 14.51
CA ILE A 288 -14.57 -11.41 15.33
C ILE A 288 -15.81 -12.26 15.53
N GLY A 289 -16.97 -11.65 15.80
CA GLY A 289 -18.23 -12.37 15.97
C GLY A 289 -18.67 -13.09 14.69
N ASP A 290 -18.47 -12.49 13.51
CA ASP A 290 -18.76 -13.14 12.23
C ASP A 290 -17.81 -14.31 11.98
N LEU A 291 -16.53 -14.16 12.30
CA LEU A 291 -15.58 -15.25 12.22
C LEU A 291 -15.93 -16.38 13.21
N ALA A 292 -16.31 -16.05 14.45
CA ALA A 292 -16.71 -17.05 15.44
C ALA A 292 -17.91 -17.88 14.95
N ARG A 293 -18.94 -17.22 14.38
CA ARG A 293 -20.08 -17.92 13.75
C ARG A 293 -19.64 -18.83 12.60
N ARG A 294 -18.71 -18.36 11.77
CA ARG A 294 -18.20 -19.10 10.60
C ARG A 294 -17.45 -20.38 11.00
N VAL A 295 -16.72 -20.35 12.12
CA VAL A 295 -15.98 -21.53 12.62
C VAL A 295 -16.78 -22.31 13.68
N HIS A 296 -18.07 -22.03 13.83
CA HIS A 296 -18.97 -22.63 14.86
C HIS A 296 -18.38 -22.51 16.27
N GLY A 297 -17.67 -21.41 16.52
CA GLY A 297 -16.91 -21.17 17.73
C GLY A 297 -17.59 -20.18 18.68
N ARG A 298 -16.89 -19.95 19.79
CA ARG A 298 -17.24 -19.02 20.85
C ARG A 298 -16.00 -18.28 21.30
N MET A 299 -16.15 -17.09 21.86
CA MET A 299 -15.03 -16.35 22.45
C MET A 299 -14.64 -16.96 23.79
N LEU A 300 -13.36 -16.92 24.13
CA LEU A 300 -12.88 -17.34 25.46
C LEU A 300 -13.20 -16.27 26.52
N ASP A 301 -13.06 -15.02 26.13
CA ASP A 301 -13.25 -13.85 26.99
C ASP A 301 -13.65 -12.65 26.13
N PRO A 302 -14.52 -11.74 26.59
CA PRO A 302 -14.96 -10.59 25.80
C PRO A 302 -13.85 -9.56 25.53
N THR A 303 -12.73 -9.62 26.26
CA THR A 303 -11.60 -8.68 26.14
C THR A 303 -10.46 -9.18 25.28
N ILE A 304 -10.44 -10.45 24.90
CA ILE A 304 -9.41 -11.07 24.08
C ILE A 304 -9.99 -11.66 22.80
N ALA A 305 -9.27 -11.48 21.68
CA ALA A 305 -9.75 -11.83 20.36
C ALA A 305 -9.57 -13.33 20.00
N TYR A 306 -9.47 -14.23 20.99
CA TYR A 306 -9.35 -15.67 20.72
C TYR A 306 -10.73 -16.31 20.63
N ILE A 307 -10.88 -17.17 19.60
CA ILE A 307 -12.08 -17.99 19.37
C ILE A 307 -11.72 -19.45 19.66
N THR A 308 -12.63 -20.19 20.28
CA THR A 308 -12.47 -21.62 20.48
C THR A 308 -13.65 -22.39 19.90
N ALA A 309 -13.40 -23.60 19.41
CA ALA A 309 -14.41 -24.49 18.85
C ALA A 309 -14.17 -25.95 19.26
N ASP A 310 -15.20 -26.77 19.13
CA ASP A 310 -15.10 -28.19 19.44
C ASP A 310 -14.74 -29.03 18.21
N GLU A 311 -14.84 -28.45 17.01
CA GLU A 311 -14.49 -29.06 15.72
C GLU A 311 -13.43 -28.21 14.99
N ALA A 312 -12.56 -28.87 14.21
CA ALA A 312 -11.58 -28.21 13.37
C ALA A 312 -12.24 -27.68 12.09
N LEU A 313 -12.20 -26.38 11.88
CA LEU A 313 -12.59 -25.77 10.62
C LEU A 313 -11.42 -24.95 10.06
N SER A 314 -11.09 -25.20 8.81
CA SER A 314 -10.06 -24.40 8.12
C SER A 314 -10.64 -23.04 7.73
N THR A 315 -9.88 -21.97 7.93
CA THR A 315 -10.24 -20.61 7.55
C THR A 315 -8.99 -19.81 7.25
N GLU A 316 -9.07 -18.92 6.28
CA GLU A 316 -8.00 -17.97 5.93
C GLU A 316 -7.92 -16.80 6.91
N PHE A 317 -8.95 -16.63 7.77
CA PHE A 317 -9.11 -15.47 8.65
C PHE A 317 -8.55 -15.67 10.06
N ALA A 318 -7.98 -16.83 10.35
CA ALA A 318 -7.36 -17.12 11.65
C ALA A 318 -6.32 -18.22 11.54
N ALA A 319 -5.30 -18.15 12.41
CA ALA A 319 -4.43 -19.28 12.68
C ALA A 319 -5.12 -20.25 13.65
N GLY A 320 -5.15 -21.55 13.32
CA GLY A 320 -5.78 -22.61 14.13
C GLY A 320 -4.75 -23.42 14.90
N PHE A 321 -5.05 -23.72 16.17
CA PHE A 321 -4.24 -24.54 17.08
C PHE A 321 -5.11 -25.62 17.70
N LYS A 322 -4.48 -26.77 18.09
CA LYS A 322 -5.10 -27.86 18.77
C LYS A 322 -4.63 -27.97 20.22
#